data_7a04343bf70bec04f228967fdf97cc50
#
_entry.id   7a04343bf70bec04f228967fdf97cc50
#
_cell.length_a   1.000
_cell.length_b   1.000
_cell.length_c   1.000
_cell.angle_alpha   90.00
_cell.angle_beta   90.00
_cell.angle_gamma   90.00
#
_symmetry.space_group_name_H-M   'P 1'
#
loop_
_entity.id
_entity.type
_entity.pdbx_description
1 polymer ?
#
loop_
_entity_poly.entity_id
_entity_poly.type
_entity_poly.pdbx_seq_one_letter_code
_entity_poly.pdbx_strand_id
1 'polypeptide(L)'
;MKVFALGWFAKPLTDEQRKRILPKEVPDTLRLYLDGKIDQFWFREDKPGGVVFLMNSTSVEEAKSIIEALPLAANGYLVFEYIPVGPLRPLGLLIQPLNPSNSG
;
A
#
# COMPACT_ATOMS: atom_id res chain seq x y z
N MET A 1 7.98 -2.18 10.12
CA MET A 1 6.53 -2.46 9.97
C MET A 1 6.16 -2.41 8.51
N LYS A 2 5.24 -3.23 8.12
CA LYS A 2 4.68 -3.17 6.77
C LYS A 2 3.27 -2.62 6.84
N VAL A 3 2.91 -1.83 5.85
CA VAL A 3 1.55 -1.28 5.75
C VAL A 3 1.07 -1.50 4.32
N PHE A 4 -0.08 -2.14 4.17
CA PHE A 4 -0.75 -2.19 2.87
C PHE A 4 -1.54 -0.91 2.68
N ALA A 5 -1.36 -0.29 1.54
CA ALA A 5 -2.17 0.85 1.12
C ALA A 5 -3.03 0.39 -0.06
N LEU A 6 -4.33 0.33 0.15
CA LEU A 6 -5.29 -0.14 -0.85
C LEU A 6 -5.97 1.08 -1.45
N GLY A 7 -5.70 1.32 -2.72
CA GLY A 7 -6.18 2.53 -3.39
C GLY A 7 -7.27 2.27 -4.41
N TRP A 8 -8.17 3.22 -4.55
CA TRP A 8 -9.19 3.20 -5.60
C TRP A 8 -9.50 4.63 -6.03
N PHE A 9 -10.05 4.76 -7.23
CA PHE A 9 -10.43 6.08 -7.73
C PHE A 9 -11.76 6.52 -7.13
N ALA A 10 -11.74 7.65 -6.42
CA ALA A 10 -12.95 8.27 -5.89
C ALA A 10 -13.74 8.96 -6.99
N LYS A 11 -13.07 9.38 -8.04
CA LYS A 11 -13.69 10.02 -9.21
C LYS A 11 -12.82 9.72 -10.43
N PRO A 12 -13.41 9.63 -11.63
CA PRO A 12 -12.66 9.31 -12.82
C PRO A 12 -11.75 10.47 -13.24
N LEU A 13 -10.67 10.12 -13.95
CA LEU A 13 -9.80 11.11 -14.58
C LEU A 13 -10.27 11.34 -16.00
N THR A 14 -10.35 12.61 -16.39
CA THR A 14 -10.51 12.93 -17.81
C THR A 14 -9.18 12.68 -18.52
N ASP A 15 -9.20 12.58 -19.85
CA ASP A 15 -7.97 12.41 -20.60
C ASP A 15 -7.00 13.57 -20.38
N GLU A 16 -7.54 14.78 -20.27
CA GLU A 16 -6.73 15.96 -20.03
C GLU A 16 -6.06 15.93 -18.67
N GLN A 17 -6.80 15.52 -17.64
CA GLN A 17 -6.25 15.37 -16.29
C GLN A 17 -5.18 14.28 -16.26
N ARG A 18 -5.41 13.19 -16.97
CA ARG A 18 -4.46 12.09 -17.06
C ARG A 18 -3.15 12.57 -17.67
N LYS A 19 -3.22 13.29 -18.76
CA LYS A 19 -2.04 13.83 -19.44
C LYS A 19 -1.28 14.83 -18.58
N ARG A 20 -1.98 15.53 -17.68
CA ARG A 20 -1.36 16.53 -16.82
C ARG A 20 -0.73 15.89 -15.58
N ILE A 21 -1.35 14.87 -15.01
CA ILE A 21 -0.97 14.34 -13.71
C ILE A 21 -0.03 13.16 -13.81
N LEU A 22 -0.27 12.22 -14.73
CA LEU A 22 0.52 10.99 -14.80
C LEU A 22 1.99 11.21 -15.09
N PRO A 23 2.41 12.21 -15.86
CA PRO A 23 3.85 12.45 -16.05
C PRO A 23 4.62 12.72 -14.77
N LYS A 24 3.93 13.12 -13.70
CA LYS A 24 4.55 13.30 -12.40
C LYS A 24 4.25 12.12 -11.48
N GLU A 25 3.04 11.61 -11.52
CA GLU A 25 2.60 10.50 -10.67
C GLU A 25 3.48 9.26 -10.86
N VAL A 26 3.71 8.89 -12.11
CA VAL A 26 4.44 7.65 -12.42
C VAL A 26 5.90 7.72 -11.94
N PRO A 27 6.66 8.76 -12.27
CA PRO A 27 8.03 8.86 -11.76
C PRO A 27 8.10 8.98 -10.24
N ASP A 28 7.18 9.71 -9.63
CA ASP A 28 7.19 9.87 -8.17
C ASP A 28 6.93 8.54 -7.47
N THR A 29 5.99 7.76 -8.00
CA THR A 29 5.70 6.42 -7.45
C THR A 29 6.90 5.50 -7.63
N LEU A 30 7.50 5.51 -8.80
CA LEU A 30 8.66 4.67 -9.08
C LEU A 30 9.83 5.03 -8.18
N ARG A 31 10.02 6.32 -7.90
CA ARG A 31 11.09 6.76 -7.01
C ARG A 31 10.89 6.22 -5.60
N LEU A 32 9.66 6.19 -5.11
CA LEU A 32 9.37 5.59 -3.81
C LEU A 32 9.75 4.11 -3.78
N TYR A 33 9.52 3.42 -4.87
CA TYR A 33 9.91 2.01 -4.99
C TYR A 33 11.44 1.88 -4.98
N LEU A 34 12.14 2.69 -5.76
CA LEU A 34 13.59 2.64 -5.82
C LEU A 34 14.25 3.04 -4.50
N ASP A 35 13.60 3.92 -3.74
CA ASP A 35 14.09 4.35 -2.44
C ASP A 35 13.73 3.37 -1.32
N GLY A 36 13.05 2.29 -1.64
CA GLY A 36 12.67 1.29 -0.65
C GLY A 36 11.47 1.64 0.22
N LYS A 37 10.79 2.74 -0.08
CA LYS A 37 9.57 3.11 0.65
C LYS A 37 8.40 2.22 0.27
N ILE A 38 8.30 1.87 -1.02
CA ILE A 38 7.37 0.87 -1.50
C ILE A 38 8.17 -0.41 -1.68
N ASP A 39 7.74 -1.48 -1.03
CA ASP A 39 8.38 -2.78 -1.15
C ASP A 39 7.88 -3.51 -2.39
N GLN A 40 6.57 -3.53 -2.58
CA GLN A 40 5.91 -4.14 -3.74
C GLN A 40 4.67 -3.33 -4.07
N PHE A 41 4.23 -3.42 -5.33
CA PHE A 41 3.02 -2.72 -5.76
C PHE A 41 2.35 -3.49 -6.90
N TRP A 42 1.03 -3.33 -6.98
CA TRP A 42 0.20 -4.03 -7.97
C TRP A 42 -0.94 -3.14 -8.41
N PHE A 43 -1.46 -3.39 -9.62
CA PHE A 43 -2.78 -2.90 -9.99
C PHE A 43 -3.83 -3.85 -9.41
N ARG A 44 -4.94 -3.30 -8.99
CA ARG A 44 -6.07 -4.09 -8.51
C ARG A 44 -6.82 -4.65 -9.70
N GLU A 45 -7.25 -5.90 -9.60
CA GLU A 45 -8.10 -6.50 -10.62
C GLU A 45 -9.58 -6.36 -10.28
N ASP A 46 -9.90 -6.04 -9.02
CA ASP A 46 -11.29 -5.88 -8.58
C ASP A 46 -11.79 -4.45 -8.75
N LYS A 47 -10.89 -3.46 -8.87
CA LYS A 47 -11.25 -2.05 -9.03
C LYS A 47 -10.36 -1.43 -10.10
N PRO A 48 -10.90 -1.21 -11.30
CA PRO A 48 -10.09 -0.68 -12.41
C PRO A 48 -9.36 0.61 -12.02
N GLY A 49 -8.07 0.63 -12.32
CA GLY A 49 -7.23 1.78 -11.97
C GLY A 49 -6.78 1.81 -10.53
N GLY A 50 -7.33 0.97 -9.68
CA GLY A 50 -6.91 0.90 -8.29
C GLY A 50 -5.56 0.25 -8.13
N VAL A 51 -4.91 0.52 -7.01
CA VAL A 51 -3.55 0.03 -6.74
C VAL A 51 -3.45 -0.54 -5.35
N VAL A 52 -2.47 -1.42 -5.17
CA VAL A 52 -2.08 -1.91 -3.84
C VAL A 52 -0.59 -1.65 -3.71
N PHE A 53 -0.22 -0.96 -2.64
CA PHE A 53 1.20 -0.77 -2.30
C PHE A 53 1.47 -1.48 -0.99
N LEU A 54 2.59 -2.21 -0.95
CA LEU A 54 3.11 -2.72 0.32
C LEU A 54 4.23 -1.78 0.73
N MET A 55 3.99 -1.03 1.81
CA MET A 55 4.89 0.03 2.25
C MET A 55 5.82 -0.47 3.35
N ASN A 56 7.08 -0.09 3.26
CA ASN A 56 8.00 -0.16 4.39
C ASN A 56 7.84 1.13 5.18
N SER A 57 7.41 1.04 6.43
CA SER A 57 7.07 2.23 7.17
C SER A 57 7.22 1.99 8.66
N THR A 58 7.46 3.04 9.43
CA THR A 58 7.53 2.95 10.88
C THR A 58 6.15 3.06 11.51
N SER A 59 5.17 3.57 10.77
CA SER A 59 3.80 3.74 11.25
C SER A 59 2.83 3.87 10.10
N VAL A 60 1.55 3.72 10.40
CA VAL A 60 0.47 3.97 9.43
C VAL A 60 0.50 5.44 9.00
N GLU A 61 0.72 6.34 9.95
CA GLU A 61 0.76 7.78 9.68
C GLU A 61 1.88 8.14 8.70
N GLU A 62 3.04 7.51 8.84
CA GLU A 62 4.14 7.74 7.90
C GLU A 62 3.78 7.23 6.50
N ALA A 63 3.24 6.03 6.41
CA ALA A 63 2.82 5.48 5.13
C ALA A 63 1.78 6.37 4.46
N LYS A 64 0.80 6.82 5.22
CA LYS A 64 -0.25 7.71 4.74
C LYS A 64 0.34 9.02 4.22
N SER A 65 1.25 9.62 4.98
CA SER A 65 1.89 10.88 4.60
C SER A 65 2.64 10.74 3.28
N ILE A 66 3.34 9.64 3.08
CA ILE A 66 4.09 9.39 1.85
C ILE A 66 3.15 9.20 0.66
N ILE A 67 2.14 8.36 0.82
CA ILE A 67 1.22 8.03 -0.27
C ILE A 67 0.36 9.24 -0.64
N GLU A 68 -0.12 9.97 0.34
CA GLU A 68 -1.04 11.09 0.08
C GLU A 68 -0.33 12.32 -0.45
N ALA A 69 1.00 12.31 -0.50
CA ALA A 69 1.77 13.33 -1.18
C ALA A 69 1.88 13.07 -2.69
N LEU A 70 1.55 11.86 -3.15
CA LEU A 70 1.56 11.58 -4.58
C LEU A 70 0.45 12.39 -5.29
N PRO A 71 0.69 12.84 -6.53
CA PRO A 71 -0.23 13.77 -7.19
C PRO A 71 -1.68 13.32 -7.27
N LEU A 72 -1.94 12.06 -7.58
CA LEU A 72 -3.32 11.58 -7.68
C LEU A 72 -4.03 11.61 -6.33
N ALA A 73 -3.34 11.21 -5.28
CA ALA A 73 -3.92 11.24 -3.94
C ALA A 73 -4.03 12.67 -3.41
N ALA A 74 -3.00 13.47 -3.62
CA ALA A 74 -3.00 14.87 -3.18
C ALA A 74 -4.14 15.68 -3.80
N ASN A 75 -4.54 15.31 -5.01
CA ASN A 75 -5.63 15.98 -5.72
C ASN A 75 -6.99 15.29 -5.53
N GLY A 76 -7.05 14.29 -4.67
CA GLY A 76 -8.31 13.64 -4.33
C GLY A 76 -8.87 12.65 -5.34
N TYR A 77 -8.08 12.27 -6.35
CA TYR A 77 -8.53 11.28 -7.33
C TYR A 77 -8.40 9.86 -6.80
N LEU A 78 -7.26 9.53 -6.17
CA LEU A 78 -7.06 8.25 -5.50
C LEU A 78 -7.26 8.43 -4.01
N VAL A 79 -8.00 7.53 -3.42
CA VAL A 79 -8.17 7.45 -1.97
C VAL A 79 -7.69 6.08 -1.51
N PHE A 80 -7.23 5.99 -0.27
CA PHE A 80 -6.57 4.80 0.22
C PHE A 80 -7.10 4.38 1.57
N GLU A 81 -7.11 3.07 1.76
CA GLU A 81 -7.28 2.44 3.05
C GLU A 81 -5.93 1.86 3.45
N TYR A 82 -5.57 1.93 4.72
CA TYR A 82 -4.26 1.49 5.20
C TYR A 82 -4.43 0.36 6.20
N ILE A 83 -3.70 -0.74 5.99
CA ILE A 83 -3.77 -1.91 6.85
C ILE A 83 -2.35 -2.23 7.32
N PRO A 84 -2.05 -1.99 8.61
CA PRO A 84 -0.75 -2.40 9.14
C PRO A 84 -0.74 -3.91 9.28
N VAL A 85 0.39 -4.52 8.95
CA VAL A 85 0.54 -5.98 9.03
C VAL A 85 1.87 -6.31 9.69
N GLY A 86 1.91 -7.48 10.29
CA GLY A 86 3.10 -7.96 10.97
C GLY A 86 3.20 -9.47 10.85
N PRO A 87 4.21 -10.06 11.47
CA PRO A 87 4.42 -11.51 11.37
C PRO A 87 3.27 -12.28 12.00
N LEU A 88 3.01 -13.45 11.43
CA LEU A 88 1.97 -14.36 11.95
C LEU A 88 2.49 -15.10 13.17
N ARG A 89 2.66 -14.40 14.26
CA ARG A 89 3.18 -15.01 15.46
C ARG A 89 2.30 -16.11 16.04
N PRO A 90 0.98 -15.93 16.07
CA PRO A 90 0.12 -17.01 16.55
C PRO A 90 0.29 -18.31 15.76
N LEU A 91 0.52 -18.20 14.45
CA LEU A 91 0.76 -19.39 13.65
C LEU A 91 2.06 -20.07 14.05
N GLY A 92 3.10 -19.31 14.34
CA GLY A 92 4.35 -19.87 14.82
C GLY A 92 4.17 -20.62 16.12
N LEU A 93 3.32 -20.12 17.00
CA LEU A 93 3.02 -20.82 18.24
C LEU A 93 2.27 -22.13 17.98
N LEU A 94 1.42 -22.15 16.97
CA LEU A 94 0.64 -23.35 16.66
C LEU A 94 1.48 -24.45 16.04
N ILE A 95 2.57 -24.13 15.38
CA ILE A 95 3.42 -25.15 14.78
C ILE A 95 4.59 -25.55 15.66
N GLN A 96 4.71 -24.98 16.85
CA GLN A 96 5.68 -25.46 17.80
C GLN A 96 5.32 -26.87 18.17
N PRO A 97 6.31 -27.70 18.46
CA PRO A 97 6.02 -29.08 18.85
C PRO A 97 4.97 -29.08 19.94
N LEU A 98 3.87 -29.66 19.63
CA LEU A 98 2.83 -29.82 20.61
C LEU A 98 3.21 -30.99 21.45
N ASN A 99 4.15 -30.76 22.31
CA ASN A 99 4.39 -31.84 23.18
C ASN A 99 3.15 -32.01 24.04
N PRO A 100 2.92 -33.19 24.53
CA PRO A 100 1.69 -33.50 25.24
C PRO A 100 1.44 -32.63 26.43
N SER A 101 2.48 -32.20 27.06
CA SER A 101 2.30 -31.38 28.23
C SER A 101 1.89 -29.97 27.85
N ASN A 102 2.10 -29.64 26.63
CA ASN A 102 1.89 -28.33 26.17
C ASN A 102 0.70 -28.25 25.27
N SER A 103 0.23 -29.32 24.92
CA SER A 103 -0.85 -29.31 24.00
C SER A 103 -1.97 -28.58 24.54
N GLY A 104 -1.59 -28.44 25.51
CA GLY A 104 -2.41 -27.55 25.83
C GLY A 104 -1.47 -26.94 25.28
#